data_39cb191c396446f7e6360763aec80404
#
_entry.id   39cb191c396446f7e6360763aec80404
#
_cell.length_a   1.000
_cell.length_b   1.000
_cell.length_c   1.000
_cell.angle_alpha   90.00
_cell.angle_beta   90.00
_cell.angle_gamma   90.00
#
_symmetry.space_group_name_H-M   'P 1'
#
loop_
_entity.id
_entity.type
_entity.pdbx_description
1 polymer ?
#
loop_
_entity_poly.entity_id
_entity_poly.type
_entity_poly.pdbx_seq_one_letter_code
_entity_poly.pdbx_strand_id
1 'polypeptide(L)'
;MKNNLLIFLSFFILAEIQAQIIIDNNPPYDDPTWLVNNILLGGGVTTSNVTYQGDSCQIGFFNAINTSLGIDSGIVMCTGDVNDLDPASAPTFPFISNVVVDPDLLAVANSVPGMIGQSFSVSSVNDIAILEFDFIPTSDSLSFRYAFGSQEYFAFENTQYNDVFGFFLSGPGIAGPWSNGAVNLAIVPGTNPPLPITISSVNSVTPINQQYFVDNQSGLSIIADADGFTTVLTAEALVQCGATYHIKLAIADGADSGLSSYVWLEAGSFSSPPLSVADDLGIDSAYMSIPCNSTITLTATGSVGATYQWFDSNSVVFSTNSTVTVGEGEYVVSADIQGCAVLSDTLIIVEGDFPVFDFGPDIMIPCSSSVWNGDPASCTNAGPLGSGLLCSDPISNEMPCCQPNGTACNLGKQWCDCSQYPTETPLFPPLSHRLYKGGKCVQRA
;
A
#
# COMPACT_ATOMS: atom_id res chain seq x y z
N MET A 1 -6.75 -62.21 29.17
CA MET A 1 -5.84 -61.37 28.39
C MET A 1 -6.66 -60.13 27.94
N LYS A 2 -6.45 -59.01 28.62
CA LYS A 2 -7.12 -57.75 28.27
C LYS A 2 -6.17 -56.92 27.46
N ASN A 3 -6.49 -56.69 26.18
CA ASN A 3 -5.75 -55.78 25.32
C ASN A 3 -6.12 -54.32 25.65
N ASN A 4 -5.19 -53.57 26.19
CA ASN A 4 -5.28 -52.14 26.33
C ASN A 4 -4.86 -51.52 25.01
N LEU A 5 -5.82 -50.95 24.29
CA LEU A 5 -5.58 -50.13 23.11
C LEU A 5 -5.24 -48.70 23.59
N LEU A 6 -3.97 -48.33 23.54
CA LEU A 6 -3.55 -46.93 23.74
C LEU A 6 -3.87 -46.12 22.48
N ILE A 7 -4.84 -45.22 22.58
CA ILE A 7 -5.13 -44.21 21.55
C ILE A 7 -4.18 -43.05 21.83
N PHE A 8 -3.18 -42.87 20.95
CA PHE A 8 -2.36 -41.66 20.88
C PHE A 8 -3.20 -40.57 20.20
N LEU A 9 -3.70 -39.63 21.00
CA LEU A 9 -4.31 -38.40 20.48
C LEU A 9 -3.17 -37.40 20.18
N SER A 10 -2.72 -37.33 18.94
CA SER A 10 -1.81 -36.29 18.52
C SER A 10 -2.58 -34.98 18.42
N PHE A 11 -2.36 -34.09 19.37
CA PHE A 11 -2.75 -32.70 19.28
C PHE A 11 -1.85 -32.03 18.20
N PHE A 12 -2.37 -31.85 17.03
CA PHE A 12 -1.82 -30.84 16.12
C PHE A 12 -2.17 -29.48 16.70
N ILE A 13 -1.21 -28.82 17.33
CA ILE A 13 -1.28 -27.39 17.59
C ILE A 13 -1.10 -26.73 16.20
N LEU A 14 -2.21 -26.35 15.57
CA LEU A 14 -2.18 -25.36 14.51
C LEU A 14 -1.74 -24.06 15.21
N ALA A 15 -0.47 -23.70 15.07
CA ALA A 15 -0.03 -22.35 15.33
C ALA A 15 -0.74 -21.49 14.28
N GLU A 16 -1.77 -20.77 14.67
CA GLU A 16 -2.30 -19.68 13.86
C GLU A 16 -1.14 -18.69 13.73
N ILE A 17 -0.61 -18.55 12.53
CA ILE A 17 0.27 -17.45 12.21
C ILE A 17 -0.64 -16.23 12.21
N GLN A 18 -0.72 -15.56 13.36
CA GLN A 18 -1.40 -14.28 13.41
C GLN A 18 -0.58 -13.31 12.55
N ALA A 19 -1.23 -12.73 11.58
CA ALA A 19 -0.70 -11.60 10.86
C ALA A 19 -0.40 -10.51 11.89
N GLN A 20 0.79 -9.95 11.86
CA GLN A 20 1.20 -8.89 12.79
C GLN A 20 2.10 -7.89 12.06
N ILE A 21 2.13 -6.68 12.58
CA ILE A 21 3.09 -5.68 12.15
C ILE A 21 4.50 -6.11 12.62
N ILE A 22 5.49 -5.85 11.80
CA ILE A 22 6.91 -6.08 12.11
C ILE A 22 7.61 -4.73 12.05
N ILE A 23 8.35 -4.42 13.10
CA ILE A 23 9.13 -3.18 13.21
C ILE A 23 10.61 -3.50 13.15
N ASP A 24 11.38 -2.66 12.47
CA ASP A 24 12.83 -2.72 12.45
C ASP A 24 13.41 -1.30 12.49
N ASN A 25 14.16 -1.00 13.53
CA ASN A 25 14.91 0.24 13.70
C ASN A 25 16.41 0.01 13.87
N ASN A 26 16.91 -1.17 13.44
CA ASN A 26 18.34 -1.44 13.38
C ASN A 26 18.92 -1.00 12.02
N PRO A 27 20.27 -0.86 11.89
CA PRO A 27 20.86 -0.50 10.61
C PRO A 27 20.41 -1.42 9.46
N PRO A 28 20.00 -0.85 8.31
CA PRO A 28 20.04 0.58 7.95
C PRO A 28 18.81 1.40 8.33
N TYR A 29 17.81 0.83 9.03
CA TYR A 29 16.53 1.47 9.33
C TYR A 29 16.60 2.46 10.53
N ASP A 30 17.74 2.57 11.17
CA ASP A 30 18.07 3.58 12.19
C ASP A 30 18.62 4.90 11.60
N ASP A 31 18.84 4.96 10.27
CA ASP A 31 19.31 6.16 9.56
C ASP A 31 18.13 6.86 8.85
N PRO A 32 17.66 8.03 9.37
CA PRO A 32 16.57 8.78 8.74
C PRO A 32 16.85 9.20 7.30
N THR A 33 18.11 9.46 6.94
CA THR A 33 18.48 9.77 5.55
C THR A 33 18.29 8.55 4.65
N TRP A 34 18.67 7.39 5.14
CA TRP A 34 18.47 6.14 4.40
C TRP A 34 16.99 5.83 4.25
N LEU A 35 16.20 5.98 5.33
CA LEU A 35 14.75 5.76 5.33
C LEU A 35 14.05 6.65 4.30
N VAL A 36 14.32 7.96 4.30
CA VAL A 36 13.75 8.88 3.31
C VAL A 36 14.09 8.41 1.90
N ASN A 37 15.38 8.22 1.59
CA ASN A 37 15.84 7.99 0.21
C ASN A 37 15.52 6.60 -0.34
N ASN A 38 15.35 5.58 0.53
CA ASN A 38 15.19 4.19 0.07
C ASN A 38 13.81 3.61 0.39
N ILE A 39 13.07 4.20 1.33
CA ILE A 39 11.75 3.71 1.70
C ILE A 39 10.66 4.70 1.30
N LEU A 40 10.74 5.97 1.75
CA LEU A 40 9.64 6.92 1.60
C LEU A 40 9.46 7.42 0.17
N LEU A 41 10.57 7.69 -0.54
CA LEU A 41 10.52 8.31 -1.85
C LEU A 41 9.89 7.41 -2.91
N GLY A 42 8.95 8.00 -3.63
CA GLY A 42 8.39 7.49 -4.87
C GLY A 42 8.98 8.16 -6.11
N GLY A 43 8.28 8.03 -7.23
CA GLY A 43 8.71 8.61 -8.49
C GLY A 43 8.59 10.14 -8.55
N GLY A 44 9.47 10.76 -9.34
CA GLY A 44 9.36 12.19 -9.68
C GLY A 44 9.77 13.16 -8.56
N VAL A 45 10.56 12.73 -7.61
CA VAL A 45 11.06 13.57 -6.52
C VAL A 45 12.55 13.29 -6.27
N THR A 46 13.31 14.34 -6.05
CA THR A 46 14.69 14.25 -5.53
C THR A 46 14.75 14.98 -4.20
N THR A 47 15.50 14.44 -3.24
CA THR A 47 15.61 14.99 -1.89
C THR A 47 17.02 15.45 -1.54
N SER A 48 17.11 16.33 -0.57
CA SER A 48 18.36 16.82 0.03
C SER A 48 18.10 17.30 1.46
N ASN A 49 19.19 17.57 2.20
CA ASN A 49 19.15 18.18 3.51
C ASN A 49 18.24 17.43 4.52
N VAL A 50 18.25 16.10 4.48
CA VAL A 50 17.48 15.30 5.45
C VAL A 50 18.05 15.51 6.84
N THR A 51 17.19 15.87 7.78
CA THR A 51 17.51 16.03 9.21
C THR A 51 16.46 15.34 10.06
N TYR A 52 16.87 14.89 11.23
CA TYR A 52 15.99 14.28 12.21
C TYR A 52 16.27 14.84 13.60
N GLN A 53 15.21 15.17 14.32
CA GLN A 53 15.23 15.59 15.71
C GLN A 53 14.26 14.69 16.47
N GLY A 54 14.76 13.87 17.36
CA GLY A 54 14.01 12.89 18.12
C GLY A 54 14.97 11.88 18.74
N ASP A 55 14.44 10.94 19.50
CA ASP A 55 15.19 9.78 19.95
C ASP A 55 15.25 8.72 18.85
N SER A 56 16.29 7.89 18.83
CA SER A 56 16.45 6.85 17.81
C SER A 56 15.37 5.77 17.87
N CYS A 57 14.69 5.60 19.02
CA CYS A 57 13.57 4.67 19.14
C CYS A 57 12.25 5.23 18.57
N GLN A 58 12.19 6.52 18.21
CA GLN A 58 10.97 7.16 17.74
C GLN A 58 10.76 7.06 16.20
N ILE A 59 11.68 6.43 15.47
CA ILE A 59 11.59 6.25 14.02
C ILE A 59 12.10 4.86 13.62
N GLY A 60 11.50 4.28 12.58
CA GLY A 60 11.92 3.00 12.03
C GLY A 60 11.17 2.59 10.78
N PHE A 61 11.50 1.43 10.27
CA PHE A 61 10.79 0.76 9.19
C PHE A 61 9.69 -0.12 9.76
N PHE A 62 8.56 -0.20 9.07
CA PHE A 62 7.51 -1.18 9.38
C PHE A 62 7.12 -2.01 8.16
N ASN A 63 6.69 -3.26 8.42
CA ASN A 63 6.01 -4.12 7.46
C ASN A 63 4.68 -4.58 8.05
N ALA A 64 3.59 -4.22 7.41
CA ALA A 64 2.23 -4.46 7.85
C ALA A 64 1.37 -5.19 6.79
N ILE A 65 2.00 -5.85 5.81
CA ILE A 65 1.33 -6.47 4.64
C ILE A 65 0.21 -7.45 5.02
N ASN A 66 0.30 -8.04 6.20
CA ASN A 66 -0.70 -8.98 6.69
C ASN A 66 -1.61 -8.36 7.77
N THR A 67 -1.69 -7.04 7.84
CA THR A 67 -2.50 -6.32 8.84
C THR A 67 -3.69 -5.62 8.19
N SER A 68 -4.55 -5.05 9.03
CA SER A 68 -5.67 -4.21 8.59
C SER A 68 -5.30 -2.72 8.45
N LEU A 69 -4.03 -2.35 8.56
CA LEU A 69 -3.59 -0.95 8.47
C LEU A 69 -3.91 -0.33 7.10
N GLY A 70 -3.89 -1.14 6.04
CA GLY A 70 -4.12 -0.67 4.67
C GLY A 70 -2.88 -0.07 4.00
N ILE A 71 -1.73 -0.15 4.67
CA ILE A 71 -0.40 0.19 4.16
C ILE A 71 0.49 -1.04 4.34
N ASP A 72 1.16 -1.48 3.28
CA ASP A 72 1.95 -2.70 3.30
C ASP A 72 3.27 -2.53 4.06
N SER A 73 3.95 -1.42 3.86
CA SER A 73 5.23 -1.09 4.51
C SER A 73 5.57 0.39 4.40
N GLY A 74 6.54 0.85 5.18
CA GLY A 74 6.96 2.24 5.14
C GLY A 74 7.80 2.67 6.32
N ILE A 75 7.77 3.97 6.61
CA ILE A 75 8.38 4.57 7.80
C ILE A 75 7.29 4.77 8.85
N VAL A 76 7.60 4.41 10.09
CA VAL A 76 6.81 4.79 11.25
C VAL A 76 7.58 5.79 12.10
N MET A 77 6.86 6.83 12.55
CA MET A 77 7.33 7.77 13.58
C MET A 77 6.37 7.70 14.76
N CYS A 78 6.88 7.85 15.97
CA CYS A 78 6.04 7.82 17.17
C CYS A 78 6.56 8.78 18.25
N THR A 79 5.74 8.97 19.27
CA THR A 79 6.11 9.74 20.46
C THR A 79 6.85 8.88 21.50
N GLY A 80 6.71 7.54 21.42
CA GLY A 80 7.39 6.56 22.27
C GLY A 80 8.44 5.72 21.55
N ASP A 81 8.37 4.39 21.70
CA ASP A 81 9.23 3.43 21.01
C ASP A 81 8.46 2.75 19.89
N VAL A 82 8.93 2.84 18.65
CA VAL A 82 8.27 2.19 17.51
C VAL A 82 8.18 0.67 17.67
N ASN A 83 9.07 0.05 18.44
CA ASN A 83 9.06 -1.40 18.68
C ASN A 83 7.87 -1.86 19.52
N ASP A 84 7.20 -0.98 20.25
CA ASP A 84 6.00 -1.32 21.04
C ASP A 84 4.81 -1.67 20.14
N LEU A 85 4.83 -1.28 18.87
CA LEU A 85 3.85 -1.69 17.86
C LEU A 85 3.94 -3.16 17.48
N ASP A 86 5.11 -3.81 17.65
CA ASP A 86 5.29 -5.23 17.33
C ASP A 86 4.82 -6.09 18.51
N PRO A 87 3.75 -6.91 18.35
CA PRO A 87 3.25 -7.76 19.41
C PRO A 87 4.27 -8.80 19.92
N ALA A 88 5.34 -9.05 19.16
CA ALA A 88 6.43 -9.93 19.60
C ALA A 88 7.46 -9.20 20.48
N SER A 89 7.46 -7.89 20.50
CA SER A 89 8.34 -7.08 21.34
C SER A 89 7.78 -6.99 22.77
N ALA A 90 8.68 -6.87 23.75
CA ALA A 90 8.27 -6.53 25.11
C ALA A 90 7.99 -5.04 25.16
N PRO A 91 6.83 -4.60 25.68
CA PRO A 91 6.55 -3.18 25.81
C PRO A 91 7.65 -2.46 26.58
N THR A 92 8.07 -1.32 26.06
CA THR A 92 9.04 -0.45 26.68
C THR A 92 8.33 0.84 27.13
N PHE A 93 8.94 1.56 28.05
CA PHE A 93 8.50 2.91 28.43
C PHE A 93 9.76 3.77 28.36
N PRO A 94 10.23 4.09 27.15
CA PRO A 94 11.46 4.82 27.00
C PRO A 94 11.30 6.21 27.58
N PHE A 95 12.30 6.65 28.33
CA PHE A 95 12.40 8.06 28.68
C PHE A 95 12.91 8.81 27.45
N ILE A 96 12.03 9.51 26.78
CA ILE A 96 12.40 10.37 25.66
C ILE A 96 13.13 11.59 26.23
N SER A 97 14.43 11.69 25.98
CA SER A 97 15.28 12.69 26.57
C SER A 97 15.45 13.95 25.72
N ASN A 98 14.80 14.00 24.55
CA ASN A 98 14.96 15.16 23.69
C ASN A 98 14.20 16.39 24.24
N VAL A 99 14.83 17.57 24.15
CA VAL A 99 14.25 18.85 24.54
C VAL A 99 13.88 19.59 23.23
N VAL A 100 13.13 18.96 22.39
CA VAL A 100 12.64 19.57 21.15
C VAL A 100 11.42 20.42 21.46
N VAL A 101 11.33 21.60 20.89
CA VAL A 101 10.17 22.50 21.02
C VAL A 101 9.67 22.81 19.62
N ASP A 102 8.42 22.51 19.35
CA ASP A 102 7.79 22.86 18.08
C ASP A 102 6.53 23.72 18.29
N PRO A 103 6.57 25.02 17.91
CA PRO A 103 5.42 25.90 18.08
C PRO A 103 4.28 25.58 17.12
N ASP A 104 4.54 24.97 15.97
CA ASP A 104 3.50 24.62 14.98
C ASP A 104 2.64 23.47 15.51
N LEU A 105 3.24 22.41 16.08
CA LEU A 105 2.50 21.30 16.67
C LEU A 105 1.58 21.76 17.81
N LEU A 106 2.11 22.60 18.74
CA LEU A 106 1.29 23.13 19.81
C LEU A 106 0.12 23.98 19.28
N ALA A 107 0.37 24.77 18.24
CA ALA A 107 -0.66 25.58 17.61
C ALA A 107 -1.70 24.73 16.87
N VAL A 108 -1.28 23.62 16.20
CA VAL A 108 -2.19 22.64 15.59
C VAL A 108 -3.08 22.02 16.66
N ALA A 109 -2.51 21.48 17.74
CA ALA A 109 -3.25 20.84 18.83
C ALA A 109 -4.33 21.78 19.42
N ASN A 110 -4.00 23.08 19.58
CA ASN A 110 -4.92 24.08 20.10
C ASN A 110 -5.88 24.67 19.05
N SER A 111 -5.67 24.45 17.76
CA SER A 111 -6.61 24.89 16.72
C SER A 111 -7.85 23.98 16.63
N VAL A 112 -7.70 22.70 16.94
CA VAL A 112 -8.73 21.67 16.76
C VAL A 112 -9.95 21.88 17.65
N PRO A 113 -9.86 22.16 18.97
CA PRO A 113 -11.03 22.21 19.85
C PRO A 113 -12.14 23.12 19.35
N GLY A 114 -11.78 24.35 18.97
CA GLY A 114 -12.77 25.32 18.47
C GLY A 114 -13.41 24.91 17.15
N MET A 115 -12.72 24.17 16.29
CA MET A 115 -13.22 23.70 15.00
C MET A 115 -14.20 22.53 15.15
N ILE A 116 -14.10 21.75 16.22
CA ILE A 116 -14.98 20.61 16.52
C ILE A 116 -16.04 20.93 17.61
N GLY A 117 -16.14 22.20 18.03
CA GLY A 117 -17.11 22.63 19.03
C GLY A 117 -16.76 22.21 20.46
N GLN A 118 -15.49 21.94 20.75
CA GLN A 118 -14.96 21.61 22.08
C GLN A 118 -14.23 22.80 22.70
N SER A 119 -13.89 22.69 24.00
CA SER A 119 -13.30 23.81 24.76
C SER A 119 -12.08 23.44 25.60
N PHE A 120 -11.39 22.34 25.27
CA PHE A 120 -10.12 21.99 25.90
C PHE A 120 -8.94 22.80 25.32
N SER A 121 -7.79 22.76 25.99
CA SER A 121 -6.55 23.36 25.50
C SER A 121 -5.36 22.50 25.90
N VAL A 122 -4.41 22.39 25.01
CA VAL A 122 -3.14 21.68 25.22
C VAL A 122 -2.10 22.68 25.73
N SER A 123 -1.48 22.38 26.87
CA SER A 123 -0.54 23.29 27.53
C SER A 123 0.89 23.25 26.99
N SER A 124 1.28 22.06 26.48
CA SER A 124 2.60 21.77 25.92
C SER A 124 2.50 20.67 24.90
N VAL A 125 3.55 20.47 24.12
CA VAL A 125 3.79 19.26 23.33
C VAL A 125 5.09 18.66 23.77
N ASN A 126 5.16 17.33 23.89
CA ASN A 126 6.24 16.58 24.48
C ASN A 126 6.62 15.41 23.57
N ASP A 127 7.75 14.78 23.85
CA ASP A 127 8.24 13.56 23.16
C ASP A 127 8.23 13.68 21.63
N ILE A 128 8.66 14.85 21.17
CA ILE A 128 8.57 15.29 19.78
C ILE A 128 9.55 14.53 18.91
N ALA A 129 9.07 14.00 17.79
CA ALA A 129 9.91 13.50 16.70
C ALA A 129 9.64 14.32 15.43
N ILE A 130 10.71 14.81 14.79
CA ILE A 130 10.64 15.65 13.59
C ILE A 130 11.59 15.11 12.53
N LEU A 131 11.06 14.80 11.35
CA LEU A 131 11.79 14.45 10.14
C LEU A 131 11.60 15.58 9.13
N GLU A 132 12.69 16.20 8.69
CA GLU A 132 12.64 17.32 7.74
C GLU A 132 13.57 17.06 6.56
N PHE A 133 13.14 17.49 5.38
CA PHE A 133 14.00 17.47 4.20
C PHE A 133 13.53 18.45 3.12
N ASP A 134 14.46 18.81 2.26
CA ASP A 134 14.14 19.54 1.05
C ASP A 134 13.88 18.59 -0.10
N PHE A 135 12.99 18.96 -1.01
CA PHE A 135 12.72 18.17 -2.20
C PHE A 135 12.46 19.04 -3.44
N ILE A 136 12.69 18.46 -4.62
CA ILE A 136 12.41 19.07 -5.92
C ILE A 136 11.46 18.14 -6.66
N PRO A 137 10.22 18.58 -6.93
CA PRO A 137 9.24 17.80 -7.69
C PRO A 137 9.48 17.89 -9.18
N THR A 138 9.15 16.85 -9.94
CA THR A 138 9.20 16.84 -11.40
C THR A 138 7.84 17.13 -12.05
N SER A 139 6.78 17.29 -11.26
CA SER A 139 5.44 17.68 -11.71
C SER A 139 4.87 18.83 -10.88
N ASP A 140 3.64 19.21 -11.10
CA ASP A 140 2.95 20.29 -10.38
C ASP A 140 2.17 19.79 -9.15
N SER A 141 2.31 18.53 -8.79
CA SER A 141 1.67 17.93 -7.64
C SER A 141 2.66 17.15 -6.78
N LEU A 142 2.40 17.14 -5.49
CA LEU A 142 2.99 16.26 -4.48
C LEU A 142 1.88 15.45 -3.86
N SER A 143 2.10 14.15 -3.66
CA SER A 143 1.23 13.33 -2.85
C SER A 143 2.02 12.30 -2.07
N PHE A 144 1.48 11.87 -0.91
CA PHE A 144 1.94 10.70 -0.17
C PHE A 144 0.83 10.15 0.72
N ARG A 145 0.91 8.86 1.05
CA ARG A 145 -0.11 8.15 1.81
C ARG A 145 0.36 7.87 3.23
N TYR A 146 -0.56 7.96 4.18
CA TYR A 146 -0.27 7.81 5.60
C TYR A 146 -1.48 7.32 6.40
N ALA A 147 -1.23 6.83 7.61
CA ALA A 147 -2.22 6.62 8.64
C ALA A 147 -1.69 7.18 9.97
N PHE A 148 -2.60 7.56 10.86
CA PHE A 148 -2.29 8.01 12.22
C PHE A 148 -2.97 7.07 13.21
N GLY A 149 -2.31 6.76 14.34
CA GLY A 149 -2.87 5.95 15.41
C GLY A 149 -2.39 6.39 16.77
N SER A 150 -3.08 5.95 17.82
CA SER A 150 -2.76 6.34 19.20
C SER A 150 -3.28 5.31 20.20
N GLN A 151 -2.58 5.17 21.32
CA GLN A 151 -3.06 4.52 22.54
C GLN A 151 -4.10 5.35 23.30
N GLU A 152 -4.21 6.64 23.01
CA GLU A 152 -5.10 7.55 23.73
C GLU A 152 -6.55 7.48 23.29
N TYR A 153 -6.85 6.78 22.20
CA TYR A 153 -8.21 6.60 21.73
C TYR A 153 -9.11 5.98 22.80
N PHE A 154 -10.39 6.39 22.78
CA PHE A 154 -11.49 6.07 23.68
C PHE A 154 -11.41 6.72 25.07
N ALA A 155 -10.22 7.00 25.60
CA ALA A 155 -10.06 7.53 26.95
C ALA A 155 -9.80 9.03 27.01
N PHE A 156 -9.09 9.58 26.02
CA PHE A 156 -8.54 10.94 26.10
C PHE A 156 -8.98 11.86 24.97
N GLU A 157 -9.87 11.41 24.07
CA GLU A 157 -10.44 12.30 23.07
C GLU A 157 -11.19 13.46 23.70
N ASN A 158 -11.07 14.65 23.11
CA ASN A 158 -11.66 15.89 23.57
C ASN A 158 -11.16 16.32 24.96
N THR A 159 -9.93 15.99 25.29
CA THR A 159 -9.23 16.42 26.50
C THR A 159 -7.98 17.22 26.16
N GLN A 160 -7.26 17.66 27.19
CA GLN A 160 -5.97 18.33 27.04
C GLN A 160 -4.85 17.43 26.47
N TYR A 161 -5.05 16.11 26.48
CA TYR A 161 -4.13 15.09 25.98
C TYR A 161 -4.36 14.81 24.48
N ASN A 162 -4.50 15.88 23.71
CA ASN A 162 -4.79 15.80 22.29
C ASN A 162 -3.50 15.66 21.49
N ASP A 163 -3.01 14.46 21.37
CA ASP A 163 -1.83 14.13 20.57
C ASP A 163 -1.97 14.60 19.14
N VAL A 164 -0.86 15.04 18.60
CA VAL A 164 -0.84 15.81 17.36
C VAL A 164 0.30 15.40 16.45
N PHE A 165 0.01 15.43 15.16
CA PHE A 165 1.05 15.40 14.14
C PHE A 165 0.74 16.43 13.06
N GLY A 166 1.74 16.72 12.23
CA GLY A 166 1.59 17.67 11.15
C GLY A 166 2.60 17.44 10.04
N PHE A 167 2.17 17.75 8.81
CA PHE A 167 3.01 17.73 7.62
C PHE A 167 3.09 19.13 7.04
N PHE A 168 4.10 19.86 7.46
CA PHE A 168 4.23 21.28 7.16
C PHE A 168 5.05 21.48 5.89
N LEU A 169 4.36 21.83 4.81
CA LEU A 169 4.97 22.12 3.51
C LEU A 169 5.17 23.62 3.32
N SER A 170 6.39 24.03 2.97
CA SER A 170 6.73 25.41 2.61
C SER A 170 7.54 25.48 1.33
N GLY A 171 7.43 26.60 0.63
CA GLY A 171 8.15 26.83 -0.64
C GLY A 171 7.39 27.74 -1.61
N PRO A 172 7.85 27.84 -2.84
CA PRO A 172 7.24 28.71 -3.85
C PRO A 172 5.75 28.42 -4.06
N GLY A 173 4.92 29.47 -3.99
CA GLY A 173 3.48 29.35 -4.16
C GLY A 173 2.71 28.84 -2.93
N ILE A 174 3.39 28.40 -1.89
CA ILE A 174 2.79 28.00 -0.61
C ILE A 174 2.68 29.22 0.30
N ALA A 175 1.50 29.44 0.87
CA ALA A 175 1.26 30.52 1.82
C ALA A 175 0.24 30.04 2.88
N GLY A 176 0.73 29.67 4.05
CA GLY A 176 -0.06 29.18 5.16
C GLY A 176 0.24 29.87 6.50
N PRO A 177 -0.46 29.51 7.55
CA PRO A 177 -0.34 30.18 8.85
C PRO A 177 0.83 29.65 9.70
N TRP A 178 1.53 28.60 9.27
CA TRP A 178 2.55 27.94 10.07
C TRP A 178 3.94 28.53 9.82
N SER A 179 4.93 28.09 10.58
CA SER A 179 6.31 28.57 10.46
C SER A 179 6.79 28.54 9.01
N ASN A 180 7.55 29.56 8.60
CA ASN A 180 8.02 29.75 7.22
C ASN A 180 6.89 29.87 6.14
N GLY A 181 5.67 30.22 6.55
CA GLY A 181 4.51 30.30 5.66
C GLY A 181 4.01 28.92 5.21
N ALA A 182 4.31 27.89 5.95
CA ALA A 182 3.92 26.53 5.61
C ALA A 182 2.39 26.30 5.71
N VAL A 183 1.90 25.34 4.96
CA VAL A 183 0.57 24.73 5.12
C VAL A 183 0.71 23.36 5.77
N ASN A 184 -0.29 22.95 6.57
CA ASN A 184 -0.34 21.60 7.11
C ASN A 184 -1.15 20.71 6.15
N LEU A 185 -0.54 19.63 5.66
CA LEU A 185 -1.18 18.66 4.76
C LEU A 185 -1.88 17.51 5.51
N ALA A 186 -1.64 17.37 6.82
CA ALA A 186 -2.27 16.37 7.69
C ALA A 186 -3.66 16.86 8.12
N ILE A 187 -4.61 16.80 7.21
CA ILE A 187 -5.97 17.32 7.40
C ILE A 187 -7.03 16.27 7.10
N VAL A 188 -8.16 16.39 7.74
CA VAL A 188 -9.34 15.55 7.47
C VAL A 188 -9.88 15.87 6.08
N PRO A 189 -10.01 14.88 5.18
CA PRO A 189 -10.45 15.12 3.81
C PRO A 189 -11.79 15.83 3.71
N GLY A 190 -11.86 16.81 2.79
CA GLY A 190 -13.11 17.52 2.49
C GLY A 190 -13.57 18.55 3.53
N THR A 191 -12.78 18.82 4.57
CA THR A 191 -13.12 19.86 5.56
C THR A 191 -12.77 21.26 5.07
N ASN A 192 -13.64 22.23 5.37
CA ASN A 192 -13.41 23.63 5.09
C ASN A 192 -13.97 24.50 6.23
N PRO A 193 -13.16 25.19 7.03
CA PRO A 193 -11.68 25.26 6.92
C PRO A 193 -11.00 23.90 7.13
N PRO A 194 -9.74 23.73 6.65
CA PRO A 194 -8.98 22.51 6.80
C PRO A 194 -8.83 22.12 8.30
N LEU A 195 -9.36 20.98 8.69
CA LEU A 195 -9.31 20.47 10.07
C LEU A 195 -8.11 19.55 10.23
N PRO A 196 -7.14 19.86 11.09
CA PRO A 196 -6.02 18.96 11.36
C PRO A 196 -6.48 17.62 11.95
N ILE A 197 -5.73 16.56 11.65
CA ILE A 197 -5.97 15.23 12.22
C ILE A 197 -5.31 15.14 13.60
N THR A 198 -6.11 14.75 14.57
CA THR A 198 -5.74 14.42 15.95
C THR A 198 -6.68 13.36 16.48
N ILE A 199 -6.44 12.78 17.63
CA ILE A 199 -7.38 11.85 18.28
C ILE A 199 -8.77 12.48 18.51
N SER A 200 -8.83 13.80 18.68
CA SER A 200 -10.09 14.52 18.93
C SER A 200 -10.85 14.86 17.64
N SER A 201 -10.18 14.94 16.49
CA SER A 201 -10.81 15.30 15.20
C SER A 201 -11.25 14.11 14.36
N VAL A 202 -10.74 12.89 14.65
CA VAL A 202 -11.13 11.62 14.03
C VAL A 202 -11.30 10.58 15.13
N ASN A 203 -12.54 10.27 15.52
CA ASN A 203 -12.80 9.29 16.58
C ASN A 203 -14.22 8.72 16.53
N SER A 204 -14.53 7.74 17.42
CA SER A 204 -15.83 7.08 17.52
C SER A 204 -16.59 7.37 18.82
N VAL A 205 -15.93 7.85 19.88
CA VAL A 205 -16.57 8.05 21.20
C VAL A 205 -17.44 9.30 21.21
N THR A 206 -16.92 10.40 20.68
CA THR A 206 -17.73 11.57 20.30
C THR A 206 -17.71 11.64 18.79
N PRO A 207 -18.58 10.90 18.10
CA PRO A 207 -18.36 10.55 16.69
C PRO A 207 -18.17 11.79 15.83
N ILE A 208 -16.94 12.01 15.42
CA ILE A 208 -16.58 13.04 14.46
C ILE A 208 -15.62 12.45 13.43
N ASN A 209 -15.93 12.65 12.14
CA ASN A 209 -15.18 12.09 11.04
C ASN A 209 -14.97 10.56 11.16
N GLN A 210 -15.93 9.87 11.78
CA GLN A 210 -15.88 8.45 12.13
C GLN A 210 -15.61 7.52 10.93
N GLN A 211 -15.94 7.95 9.73
CA GLN A 211 -15.66 7.21 8.50
C GLN A 211 -14.16 7.01 8.24
N TYR A 212 -13.32 7.78 8.90
CA TYR A 212 -11.86 7.65 8.84
C TYR A 212 -11.25 6.95 10.05
N PHE A 213 -12.06 6.51 11.02
CA PHE A 213 -11.59 5.86 12.24
C PHE A 213 -11.72 4.34 12.16
N VAL A 214 -10.70 3.63 12.63
CA VAL A 214 -10.66 2.17 12.78
C VAL A 214 -10.40 1.82 14.23
N ASP A 215 -11.33 1.09 14.84
CA ASP A 215 -11.20 0.55 16.20
C ASP A 215 -10.26 -0.66 16.20
N ASN A 216 -9.21 -0.62 17.03
CA ASN A 216 -8.22 -1.67 17.15
C ASN A 216 -8.26 -2.40 18.52
N GLN A 217 -9.23 -2.08 19.40
CA GLN A 217 -9.35 -2.69 20.72
C GLN A 217 -9.95 -4.10 20.73
N SER A 218 -10.62 -4.54 19.68
CA SER A 218 -11.50 -5.71 19.69
C SER A 218 -10.80 -7.07 19.64
N GLY A 219 -9.58 -7.18 20.15
CA GLY A 219 -8.88 -8.49 20.31
C GLY A 219 -8.36 -9.12 19.01
N LEU A 220 -8.51 -8.43 17.90
CA LEU A 220 -7.89 -8.75 16.60
C LEU A 220 -6.66 -7.89 16.36
N SER A 221 -6.11 -7.32 17.41
CA SER A 221 -5.00 -6.38 17.39
C SER A 221 -3.74 -7.05 16.85
N ILE A 222 -3.52 -6.83 15.58
CA ILE A 222 -2.32 -7.21 14.83
C ILE A 222 -1.29 -6.07 14.83
N ILE A 223 -1.68 -4.93 15.40
CA ILE A 223 -0.85 -3.77 15.70
C ILE A 223 -0.97 -3.57 17.20
N ALA A 224 0.09 -3.87 17.92
CA ALA A 224 0.12 -3.63 19.36
C ALA A 224 0.11 -2.13 19.65
N ASP A 225 -0.18 -1.77 20.87
CA ASP A 225 0.00 -0.45 21.44
C ASP A 225 -0.87 0.69 20.84
N ALA A 226 -1.51 0.54 19.71
CA ALA A 226 -2.46 1.51 19.18
C ALA A 226 -3.90 1.04 19.41
N ASP A 227 -4.66 1.74 20.25
CA ASP A 227 -6.07 1.42 20.54
C ASP A 227 -7.01 1.72 19.35
N GLY A 228 -6.61 2.65 18.53
CA GLY A 228 -7.28 2.98 17.29
C GLY A 228 -6.36 3.69 16.29
N PHE A 229 -6.77 3.72 15.03
CA PHE A 229 -6.03 4.40 13.98
C PHE A 229 -6.96 4.92 12.88
N THR A 230 -6.44 5.77 12.00
CA THR A 230 -7.21 6.25 10.84
C THR A 230 -7.17 5.24 9.71
N THR A 231 -8.18 5.26 8.84
CA THR A 231 -8.00 4.70 7.49
C THR A 231 -6.81 5.37 6.82
N VAL A 232 -6.30 4.76 5.75
CA VAL A 232 -5.24 5.39 4.96
C VAL A 232 -5.75 6.67 4.34
N LEU A 233 -5.00 7.74 4.54
CA LEU A 233 -5.27 9.08 4.06
C LEU A 233 -4.18 9.50 3.08
N THR A 234 -4.49 10.49 2.24
CA THR A 234 -3.54 11.05 1.28
C THR A 234 -3.30 12.52 1.61
N ALA A 235 -2.04 12.87 1.78
CA ALA A 235 -1.59 14.27 1.82
C ALA A 235 -1.26 14.71 0.40
N GLU A 236 -1.83 15.85 -0.02
CA GLU A 236 -1.67 16.36 -1.38
C GLU A 236 -1.37 17.86 -1.37
N ALA A 237 -0.56 18.30 -2.30
CA ALA A 237 -0.29 19.72 -2.52
C ALA A 237 -0.01 20.03 -3.98
N LEU A 238 -0.41 21.22 -4.42
CA LEU A 238 0.08 21.78 -5.67
C LEU A 238 1.45 22.40 -5.43
N VAL A 239 2.40 22.06 -6.28
CA VAL A 239 3.79 22.50 -6.23
C VAL A 239 4.23 23.03 -7.59
N GLN A 240 5.36 23.72 -7.64
CA GLN A 240 5.95 24.17 -8.91
C GLN A 240 7.09 23.22 -9.28
N CYS A 241 6.96 22.58 -10.40
CA CYS A 241 7.97 21.70 -10.95
C CYS A 241 9.38 22.36 -10.96
N GLY A 242 10.39 21.60 -10.54
CA GLY A 242 11.78 22.04 -10.51
C GLY A 242 12.11 23.05 -9.42
N ALA A 243 11.13 23.50 -8.64
CA ALA A 243 11.37 24.39 -7.51
C ALA A 243 11.69 23.58 -6.24
N THR A 244 12.49 24.15 -5.37
CA THR A 244 12.82 23.52 -4.08
C THR A 244 11.75 23.84 -3.04
N TYR A 245 11.25 22.79 -2.41
CA TYR A 245 10.32 22.83 -1.29
C TYR A 245 10.96 22.24 -0.04
N HIS A 246 10.46 22.65 1.11
CA HIS A 246 10.82 22.07 2.39
C HIS A 246 9.59 21.43 3.01
N ILE A 247 9.74 20.20 3.54
CA ILE A 247 8.71 19.53 4.29
C ILE A 247 9.20 19.13 5.66
N LYS A 248 8.36 19.37 6.68
CA LYS A 248 8.54 18.95 8.05
C LYS A 248 7.43 17.96 8.42
N LEU A 249 7.80 16.72 8.71
CA LEU A 249 6.93 15.67 9.22
C LEU A 249 7.18 15.57 10.73
N ALA A 250 6.18 15.86 11.54
CA ALA A 250 6.37 15.98 12.96
C ALA A 250 5.20 15.39 13.76
N ILE A 251 5.51 14.74 14.91
CA ILE A 251 4.53 14.14 15.83
C ILE A 251 4.91 14.51 17.27
N ALA A 252 3.92 14.63 18.15
CA ALA A 252 4.12 14.93 19.58
C ALA A 252 2.94 14.48 20.44
N ASP A 253 3.23 14.16 21.71
CA ASP A 253 2.21 14.01 22.75
C ASP A 253 1.71 15.36 23.22
N GLY A 254 0.41 15.43 23.48
CA GLY A 254 -0.27 16.62 24.00
C GLY A 254 -0.30 16.64 25.53
N ALA A 255 0.30 17.68 26.14
CA ALA A 255 0.28 17.99 27.58
C ALA A 255 1.04 17.06 28.51
N ASP A 256 1.28 15.82 28.20
CA ASP A 256 2.10 14.88 28.97
C ASP A 256 3.04 14.05 28.09
N SER A 257 3.51 12.90 28.57
CA SER A 257 4.44 11.97 27.90
C SER A 257 4.01 10.53 28.20
N GLY A 258 2.72 10.28 28.16
CA GLY A 258 2.18 9.09 28.80
C GLY A 258 1.89 7.90 27.90
N LEU A 259 1.13 8.08 26.88
CA LEU A 259 0.69 7.07 25.91
C LEU A 259 1.20 7.45 24.53
N SER A 260 1.56 6.46 23.73
CA SER A 260 2.22 6.74 22.46
C SER A 260 1.22 6.97 21.31
N SER A 261 1.58 7.90 20.44
CA SER A 261 0.94 8.12 19.15
C SER A 261 1.88 7.82 18.00
N TYR A 262 1.31 7.42 16.86
CA TYR A 262 2.04 6.86 15.72
C TYR A 262 1.58 7.47 14.40
N VAL A 263 2.52 7.72 13.50
CA VAL A 263 2.23 8.03 12.10
C VAL A 263 2.98 7.06 11.19
N TRP A 264 2.24 6.35 10.34
CA TRP A 264 2.77 5.43 9.34
C TRP A 264 2.76 6.12 7.98
N LEU A 265 3.92 6.19 7.34
CA LEU A 265 4.13 6.78 6.02
C LEU A 265 4.39 5.66 5.01
N GLU A 266 3.58 5.53 3.97
CA GLU A 266 3.68 4.42 3.02
C GLU A 266 4.96 4.50 2.18
N ALA A 267 5.61 3.35 2.00
CA ALA A 267 6.80 3.21 1.17
C ALA A 267 6.52 3.61 -0.29
N GLY A 268 7.43 4.38 -0.88
CA GLY A 268 7.33 4.82 -2.26
C GLY A 268 6.18 5.80 -2.56
N SER A 269 5.47 6.26 -1.53
CA SER A 269 4.30 7.12 -1.74
C SER A 269 4.62 8.61 -1.81
N PHE A 270 5.73 9.08 -1.23
CA PHE A 270 6.14 10.48 -1.34
C PHE A 270 6.62 10.76 -2.75
N SER A 271 5.71 11.21 -3.59
CA SER A 271 5.90 11.25 -5.03
C SER A 271 5.34 12.53 -5.65
N SER A 272 5.93 12.89 -6.78
CA SER A 272 5.43 13.90 -7.69
C SER A 272 5.24 13.21 -9.04
N PRO A 273 4.13 12.44 -9.20
CA PRO A 273 3.98 11.52 -10.32
C PRO A 273 3.97 12.31 -11.63
N PRO A 274 4.92 12.01 -12.49
CA PRO A 274 5.15 12.85 -13.66
C PRO A 274 4.16 12.63 -14.78
N LEU A 275 3.85 11.37 -15.05
CA LEU A 275 3.03 10.94 -16.17
C LEU A 275 2.59 9.52 -15.87
N SER A 276 1.31 9.25 -15.95
CA SER A 276 0.76 7.90 -15.94
C SER A 276 -0.04 7.66 -17.21
N VAL A 277 -0.08 6.39 -17.65
CA VAL A 277 -0.89 6.00 -18.80
C VAL A 277 -1.73 4.80 -18.43
N ALA A 278 -3.02 5.00 -18.36
CA ALA A 278 -3.96 3.94 -18.03
C ALA A 278 -4.81 3.52 -19.25
N ASP A 279 -5.24 2.26 -19.27
CA ASP A 279 -6.21 1.76 -20.20
C ASP A 279 -7.65 2.23 -19.84
N ASP A 280 -8.64 1.79 -20.61
CA ASP A 280 -10.06 2.09 -20.39
C ASP A 280 -10.65 1.43 -19.12
N LEU A 281 -9.90 0.54 -18.45
CA LEU A 281 -10.22 -0.03 -17.14
C LEU A 281 -9.48 0.71 -15.99
N GLY A 282 -8.64 1.69 -16.30
CA GLY A 282 -7.84 2.41 -15.34
C GLY A 282 -6.57 1.67 -14.90
N ILE A 283 -6.14 0.66 -15.67
CA ILE A 283 -4.93 -0.11 -15.37
C ILE A 283 -3.73 0.59 -16.01
N ASP A 284 -2.79 1.02 -15.19
CA ASP A 284 -1.50 1.55 -15.59
C ASP A 284 -0.48 0.41 -15.66
N SER A 285 0.01 0.12 -16.86
CA SER A 285 1.00 -0.92 -17.10
C SER A 285 1.80 -0.65 -18.35
N ALA A 286 3.12 -0.73 -18.26
CA ALA A 286 4.01 -0.62 -19.40
C ALA A 286 3.83 -1.75 -20.44
N TYR A 287 3.12 -2.81 -20.06
CA TYR A 287 2.87 -3.96 -20.92
C TYR A 287 1.40 -4.37 -20.86
N MET A 288 0.69 -4.25 -21.96
CA MET A 288 -0.74 -4.53 -22.06
C MET A 288 -1.03 -5.55 -23.14
N SER A 289 -2.06 -6.37 -22.97
CA SER A 289 -2.49 -7.30 -23.99
C SER A 289 -3.95 -7.07 -24.39
N ILE A 290 -4.22 -7.20 -25.69
CA ILE A 290 -5.54 -7.01 -26.28
C ILE A 290 -5.93 -8.23 -27.10
N PRO A 291 -7.23 -8.51 -27.29
CA PRO A 291 -7.69 -9.54 -28.23
C PRO A 291 -7.17 -9.29 -29.65
N CYS A 292 -6.97 -10.35 -30.41
CA CYS A 292 -6.53 -10.23 -31.80
C CYS A 292 -7.45 -9.32 -32.64
N ASN A 293 -6.84 -8.45 -33.43
CA ASN A 293 -7.51 -7.44 -34.26
C ASN A 293 -8.41 -6.47 -33.47
N SER A 294 -8.11 -6.22 -32.20
CA SER A 294 -8.79 -5.22 -31.40
C SER A 294 -7.90 -3.99 -31.15
N THR A 295 -8.48 -3.00 -30.53
CA THR A 295 -7.79 -1.78 -30.11
C THR A 295 -8.07 -1.50 -28.64
N ILE A 296 -7.17 -0.77 -28.02
CA ILE A 296 -7.28 -0.30 -26.64
C ILE A 296 -7.23 1.24 -26.63
N THR A 297 -7.99 1.84 -25.74
CA THR A 297 -7.93 3.28 -25.52
C THR A 297 -7.01 3.57 -24.33
N LEU A 298 -5.98 4.36 -24.57
CA LEU A 298 -5.00 4.77 -23.58
C LEU A 298 -5.24 6.23 -23.21
N THR A 299 -5.21 6.53 -21.93
CA THR A 299 -5.31 7.90 -21.41
C THR A 299 -4.04 8.25 -20.66
N ALA A 300 -3.31 9.21 -21.18
CA ALA A 300 -2.18 9.81 -20.50
C ALA A 300 -2.69 10.87 -19.51
N THR A 301 -2.26 10.76 -18.28
CA THR A 301 -2.57 11.70 -17.21
C THR A 301 -1.25 12.27 -16.68
N GLY A 302 -1.11 13.58 -16.76
CA GLY A 302 0.01 14.34 -16.22
C GLY A 302 -0.51 15.58 -15.51
N SER A 303 0.40 16.47 -15.17
CA SER A 303 0.09 17.74 -14.51
C SER A 303 -0.90 18.60 -15.29
N VAL A 304 -1.59 19.48 -14.59
CA VAL A 304 -2.55 20.42 -15.19
C VAL A 304 -1.82 21.31 -16.22
N GLY A 305 -2.33 21.29 -17.46
CA GLY A 305 -1.73 22.06 -18.58
C GLY A 305 -0.62 21.34 -19.33
N ALA A 306 -0.35 20.07 -19.04
CA ALA A 306 0.57 19.24 -19.82
C ALA A 306 0.14 19.17 -21.30
N THR A 307 1.10 19.23 -22.19
CA THR A 307 0.91 18.96 -23.63
C THR A 307 1.52 17.61 -23.96
N TYR A 308 0.75 16.77 -24.64
CA TYR A 308 1.13 15.40 -24.94
C TYR A 308 1.63 15.23 -26.36
N GLN A 309 2.54 14.28 -26.57
CA GLN A 309 2.92 13.78 -27.89
C GLN A 309 3.05 12.27 -27.82
N TRP A 310 2.33 11.57 -28.69
CA TRP A 310 2.39 10.12 -28.82
C TRP A 310 3.20 9.76 -30.05
N PHE A 311 4.15 8.87 -29.88
CA PHE A 311 5.06 8.39 -30.91
C PHE A 311 4.80 6.92 -31.19
N ASP A 312 4.92 6.53 -32.43
CA ASP A 312 4.96 5.12 -32.86
C ASP A 312 6.39 4.54 -32.72
N SER A 313 6.55 3.25 -33.03
CA SER A 313 7.85 2.54 -33.00
C SER A 313 8.92 3.15 -33.92
N ASN A 314 8.55 4.03 -34.85
CA ASN A 314 9.48 4.76 -35.74
C ASN A 314 9.80 6.16 -35.20
N SER A 315 9.39 6.48 -33.98
CA SER A 315 9.53 7.80 -33.36
C SER A 315 8.79 8.90 -34.12
N VAL A 316 7.68 8.56 -34.79
CA VAL A 316 6.83 9.53 -35.50
C VAL A 316 5.67 9.93 -34.61
N VAL A 317 5.47 11.25 -34.41
CA VAL A 317 4.30 11.75 -33.68
C VAL A 317 3.04 11.49 -34.49
N PHE A 318 2.11 10.74 -33.90
CA PHE A 318 0.81 10.43 -34.51
C PHE A 318 -0.39 11.07 -33.79
N SER A 319 -0.21 11.52 -32.52
CA SER A 319 -1.24 12.24 -31.78
C SER A 319 -0.66 13.21 -30.77
N THR A 320 -1.44 14.24 -30.44
CA THR A 320 -1.15 15.23 -29.39
C THR A 320 -2.30 15.31 -28.34
N ASN A 321 -3.26 14.41 -28.42
CA ASN A 321 -4.34 14.34 -27.45
C ASN A 321 -3.88 13.60 -26.18
N SER A 322 -4.52 13.87 -25.05
CA SER A 322 -4.32 13.08 -23.84
C SER A 322 -4.79 11.62 -23.99
N THR A 323 -5.69 11.35 -24.91
CA THR A 323 -6.26 10.03 -25.17
C THR A 323 -6.01 9.59 -26.60
N VAL A 324 -5.61 8.32 -26.78
CA VAL A 324 -5.40 7.68 -28.08
C VAL A 324 -6.02 6.28 -28.10
N THR A 325 -6.44 5.84 -29.29
CA THR A 325 -6.88 4.45 -29.49
C THR A 325 -5.88 3.78 -30.41
N VAL A 326 -5.28 2.69 -29.95
CA VAL A 326 -4.17 2.01 -30.63
C VAL A 326 -4.36 0.50 -30.65
N GLY A 327 -3.75 -0.19 -31.59
CA GLY A 327 -3.68 -1.65 -31.69
C GLY A 327 -2.35 -2.17 -31.16
N GLU A 328 -1.95 -3.37 -31.63
CA GLU A 328 -0.64 -3.95 -31.34
C GLU A 328 0.48 -2.99 -31.77
N GLY A 329 1.47 -2.80 -30.90
CA GLY A 329 2.63 -1.97 -31.19
C GLY A 329 3.38 -1.52 -29.94
N GLU A 330 4.48 -0.82 -30.20
CA GLU A 330 5.25 -0.09 -29.20
C GLU A 330 4.97 1.41 -29.37
N TYR A 331 4.61 2.05 -28.29
CA TYR A 331 4.23 3.45 -28.26
C TYR A 331 5.01 4.17 -27.16
N VAL A 332 5.40 5.40 -27.45
CA VAL A 332 5.98 6.30 -26.45
C VAL A 332 5.06 7.50 -26.33
N VAL A 333 4.70 7.86 -25.13
CA VAL A 333 4.04 9.14 -24.87
C VAL A 333 5.01 10.06 -24.14
N SER A 334 5.08 11.31 -24.54
CA SER A 334 5.76 12.35 -23.77
C SER A 334 4.76 13.41 -23.31
N ALA A 335 4.98 13.91 -22.10
CA ALA A 335 4.27 15.05 -21.55
C ALA A 335 5.26 16.20 -21.37
N ASP A 336 5.00 17.34 -21.99
CA ASP A 336 5.73 18.58 -21.77
C ASP A 336 4.90 19.47 -20.84
N ILE A 337 5.47 19.78 -19.70
CA ILE A 337 4.88 20.64 -18.68
C ILE A 337 5.77 21.90 -18.65
N GLN A 338 5.19 23.05 -18.89
CA GLN A 338 5.96 24.31 -18.94
C GLN A 338 6.82 24.50 -17.70
N GLY A 339 8.16 24.51 -17.90
CA GLY A 339 9.14 24.64 -16.81
C GLY A 339 9.63 23.35 -16.21
N CYS A 340 9.10 22.20 -16.60
CA CYS A 340 9.54 20.87 -16.19
C CYS A 340 10.40 20.19 -17.28
N ALA A 341 11.10 19.14 -16.89
CA ALA A 341 11.66 18.20 -17.85
C ALA A 341 10.53 17.49 -18.61
N VAL A 342 10.74 17.23 -19.89
CA VAL A 342 9.82 16.40 -20.67
C VAL A 342 9.84 14.98 -20.08
N LEU A 343 8.68 14.49 -19.72
CA LEU A 343 8.50 13.16 -19.17
C LEU A 343 8.04 12.23 -20.28
N SER A 344 8.49 10.98 -20.26
CA SER A 344 8.08 9.98 -21.24
C SER A 344 7.82 8.64 -20.60
N ASP A 345 6.84 7.94 -21.12
CA ASP A 345 6.53 6.56 -20.78
C ASP A 345 6.46 5.69 -22.04
N THR A 346 6.86 4.44 -21.93
CA THR A 346 6.90 3.48 -23.05
C THR A 346 5.94 2.33 -22.78
N LEU A 347 5.03 2.10 -23.71
CA LEU A 347 4.01 1.07 -23.63
C LEU A 347 4.19 0.06 -24.74
N ILE A 348 4.08 -1.21 -24.38
CA ILE A 348 4.11 -2.34 -25.32
C ILE A 348 2.74 -3.00 -25.31
N ILE A 349 2.05 -2.95 -26.43
CA ILE A 349 0.75 -3.57 -26.62
C ILE A 349 0.91 -4.77 -27.53
N VAL A 350 0.45 -5.93 -27.05
CA VAL A 350 0.54 -7.17 -27.79
C VAL A 350 -0.86 -7.74 -28.02
N GLU A 351 -1.11 -8.27 -29.21
CA GLU A 351 -2.30 -9.04 -29.47
C GLU A 351 -2.10 -10.48 -28.99
N GLY A 352 -3.07 -11.00 -28.27
CA GLY A 352 -3.10 -12.38 -27.82
C GLY A 352 -4.52 -12.91 -27.72
N ASP A 353 -4.74 -14.13 -28.18
CA ASP A 353 -5.95 -14.86 -27.83
C ASP A 353 -5.85 -15.24 -26.35
N PHE A 354 -6.58 -14.56 -25.49
CA PHE A 354 -6.86 -15.12 -24.17
C PHE A 354 -7.77 -16.35 -24.42
N PRO A 355 -7.35 -17.54 -24.01
CA PRO A 355 -8.32 -18.61 -23.92
C PRO A 355 -9.39 -18.16 -22.93
N VAL A 356 -10.57 -17.80 -23.43
CA VAL A 356 -11.74 -17.60 -22.59
C VAL A 356 -12.08 -18.97 -22.04
N PHE A 357 -11.58 -19.25 -20.85
CA PHE A 357 -12.02 -20.39 -20.09
C PHE A 357 -13.37 -20.01 -19.48
N ASP A 358 -14.43 -20.30 -20.21
CA ASP A 358 -15.77 -20.33 -19.64
C ASP A 358 -15.86 -21.61 -18.79
N PHE A 359 -15.59 -21.51 -17.53
CA PHE A 359 -15.73 -22.62 -16.58
C PHE A 359 -17.20 -22.94 -16.28
N GLY A 360 -18.14 -22.24 -16.89
CA GLY A 360 -19.55 -22.33 -16.53
C GLY A 360 -19.79 -21.90 -15.07
N PRO A 361 -21.01 -22.05 -14.55
CA PRO A 361 -21.27 -21.78 -13.16
C PRO A 361 -20.43 -22.72 -12.28
N ASP A 362 -19.76 -22.17 -11.27
CA ASP A 362 -18.95 -22.91 -10.30
C ASP A 362 -19.70 -24.14 -9.78
N ILE A 363 -19.37 -25.32 -10.29
CA ILE A 363 -19.89 -26.56 -9.78
C ILE A 363 -18.93 -27.00 -8.67
N MET A 364 -19.31 -26.71 -7.44
CA MET A 364 -18.69 -27.32 -6.28
C MET A 364 -18.99 -28.80 -6.30
N ILE A 365 -18.07 -29.61 -6.82
CA ILE A 365 -18.12 -31.06 -6.63
C ILE A 365 -17.50 -31.34 -5.26
N PRO A 366 -18.29 -31.77 -4.28
CA PRO A 366 -17.70 -32.17 -3.02
C PRO A 366 -16.73 -33.30 -3.27
N CYS A 367 -15.49 -33.19 -2.79
CA CYS A 367 -14.52 -34.28 -2.77
C CYS A 367 -14.99 -35.38 -1.84
N SER A 368 -16.14 -36.01 -2.16
CA SER A 368 -16.54 -37.22 -1.49
C SER A 368 -15.75 -38.37 -2.12
N SER A 369 -15.20 -39.22 -1.29
CA SER A 369 -14.41 -40.40 -1.66
C SER A 369 -15.09 -41.37 -2.63
N SER A 370 -16.33 -41.12 -3.01
CA SER A 370 -17.10 -41.95 -3.95
C SER A 370 -16.88 -41.59 -5.41
N VAL A 371 -16.30 -40.43 -5.72
CA VAL A 371 -16.10 -39.96 -7.09
C VAL A 371 -14.66 -40.20 -7.57
N TRP A 372 -13.72 -40.26 -6.63
CA TRP A 372 -12.32 -40.52 -6.96
C TRP A 372 -11.69 -41.52 -5.99
N ASN A 373 -11.27 -42.65 -6.52
CA ASN A 373 -10.69 -43.78 -5.78
C ASN A 373 -9.17 -43.86 -5.92
N GLY A 374 -8.51 -42.83 -6.46
CA GLY A 374 -7.08 -42.84 -6.73
C GLY A 374 -6.69 -43.47 -8.06
N ASP A 375 -7.66 -43.90 -8.87
CA ASP A 375 -7.43 -44.46 -10.21
C ASP A 375 -7.50 -43.34 -11.26
N PRO A 376 -6.42 -43.09 -12.03
CA PRO A 376 -6.43 -42.11 -13.12
C PRO A 376 -7.57 -42.29 -14.12
N ALA A 377 -8.06 -43.51 -14.33
CA ALA A 377 -9.19 -43.82 -15.19
C ALA A 377 -10.52 -43.30 -14.61
N SER A 378 -10.65 -43.11 -13.31
CA SER A 378 -11.88 -42.62 -12.69
C SER A 378 -12.07 -41.10 -12.86
N CYS A 379 -11.03 -40.35 -13.11
CA CYS A 379 -11.13 -38.92 -13.46
C CYS A 379 -11.75 -38.70 -14.84
N THR A 380 -11.65 -39.67 -15.76
CA THR A 380 -12.21 -39.61 -17.13
C THR A 380 -13.70 -39.96 -17.18
N ASN A 381 -14.22 -40.57 -16.14
CA ASN A 381 -15.62 -41.08 -16.09
C ASN A 381 -16.52 -40.27 -15.14
N ALA A 382 -16.06 -39.21 -14.55
CA ALA A 382 -16.82 -38.39 -13.60
C ALA A 382 -17.83 -37.47 -14.29
N GLY A 383 -18.79 -38.05 -15.04
CA GLY A 383 -19.98 -37.38 -15.53
C GLY A 383 -19.83 -36.59 -16.84
N PRO A 384 -20.91 -35.93 -17.31
CA PRO A 384 -21.03 -35.31 -18.62
C PRO A 384 -20.28 -33.99 -18.78
N LEU A 385 -19.44 -33.60 -17.83
CA LEU A 385 -18.55 -32.44 -17.94
C LEU A 385 -17.40 -32.84 -18.87
N GLY A 386 -17.64 -32.66 -20.15
CA GLY A 386 -16.66 -32.94 -21.18
C GLY A 386 -15.29 -32.34 -20.87
N SER A 387 -14.28 -33.07 -21.27
CA SER A 387 -12.88 -32.66 -21.43
C SER A 387 -12.46 -31.42 -20.63
N GLY A 388 -12.17 -31.55 -19.34
CA GLY A 388 -11.68 -30.44 -18.58
C GLY A 388 -11.90 -30.52 -17.07
N LEU A 389 -12.26 -31.68 -16.54
CA LEU A 389 -12.36 -31.81 -15.07
C LEU A 389 -10.96 -31.77 -14.47
N LEU A 390 -10.67 -30.67 -13.84
CA LEU A 390 -9.45 -30.43 -13.12
C LEU A 390 -9.63 -31.02 -11.71
N CYS A 391 -8.84 -32.02 -11.35
CA CYS A 391 -8.75 -32.45 -9.97
C CYS A 391 -8.01 -31.33 -9.19
N SER A 392 -8.76 -30.42 -8.58
CA SER A 392 -8.19 -29.42 -7.69
C SER A 392 -8.01 -30.00 -6.29
N ASP A 393 -6.89 -29.69 -5.64
CA ASP A 393 -6.74 -29.87 -4.21
C ASP A 393 -7.62 -28.82 -3.50
N PRO A 394 -8.54 -29.20 -2.62
CA PRO A 394 -9.42 -28.24 -1.94
C PRO A 394 -8.71 -27.31 -0.95
N ILE A 395 -7.43 -27.53 -0.68
CA ILE A 395 -6.66 -26.75 0.29
C ILE A 395 -5.81 -25.68 -0.40
N SER A 396 -5.36 -25.88 -1.65
CA SER A 396 -4.38 -24.98 -2.27
C SER A 396 -4.91 -24.12 -3.42
N ASN A 397 -6.14 -24.33 -3.90
CA ASN A 397 -6.62 -23.74 -5.15
C ASN A 397 -5.69 -23.98 -6.37
N GLU A 398 -4.71 -24.85 -6.21
CA GLU A 398 -3.79 -25.23 -7.27
C GLU A 398 -4.34 -26.47 -7.97
N MET A 399 -4.16 -26.52 -9.28
CA MET A 399 -4.45 -27.70 -10.07
C MET A 399 -3.26 -28.65 -10.05
N PRO A 400 -3.22 -29.70 -9.26
CA PRO A 400 -2.17 -30.66 -9.39
C PRO A 400 -2.43 -31.50 -10.64
N CYS A 401 -1.63 -31.31 -11.67
CA CYS A 401 -1.52 -32.33 -12.72
C CYS A 401 -0.99 -33.65 -12.18
N CYS A 402 -0.67 -33.71 -10.88
CA CYS A 402 0.02 -34.84 -10.27
C CYS A 402 -0.67 -35.25 -8.96
N GLN A 403 -0.80 -36.54 -8.77
CA GLN A 403 -1.22 -37.10 -7.47
C GLN A 403 -0.10 -36.96 -6.42
N PRO A 404 -0.42 -36.97 -5.13
CA PRO A 404 0.58 -36.89 -4.05
C PRO A 404 1.64 -37.99 -4.08
N ASN A 405 1.38 -39.11 -4.81
CA ASN A 405 2.31 -40.21 -5.00
C ASN A 405 3.20 -40.09 -6.25
N GLY A 406 3.16 -38.96 -6.97
CA GLY A 406 3.96 -38.71 -8.16
C GLY A 406 3.45 -39.33 -9.46
N THR A 407 2.22 -39.87 -9.47
CA THR A 407 1.61 -40.42 -10.69
C THR A 407 0.87 -39.34 -11.49
N ALA A 408 1.01 -39.35 -12.82
CA ALA A 408 0.37 -38.40 -13.71
C ALA A 408 -1.15 -38.64 -13.83
N CYS A 409 -1.92 -37.57 -13.86
CA CYS A 409 -3.34 -37.61 -14.20
C CYS A 409 -3.54 -37.40 -15.71
N ASN A 410 -4.50 -38.08 -16.28
CA ASN A 410 -4.86 -37.87 -17.70
C ASN A 410 -5.84 -36.70 -17.81
N LEU A 411 -5.42 -35.62 -18.41
CA LEU A 411 -6.24 -34.45 -18.74
C LEU A 411 -6.63 -34.57 -20.22
N GLY A 412 -7.66 -35.36 -20.52
CA GLY A 412 -8.07 -35.64 -21.89
C GLY A 412 -7.02 -36.48 -22.64
N LYS A 413 -6.47 -35.97 -23.73
CA LYS A 413 -5.45 -36.67 -24.53
C LYS A 413 -4.01 -36.29 -24.18
N GLN A 414 -3.79 -35.45 -23.15
CA GLN A 414 -2.47 -35.03 -22.73
C GLN A 414 -2.13 -35.58 -21.35
N TRP A 415 -0.96 -36.16 -21.25
CA TRP A 415 -0.37 -36.61 -19.99
C TRP A 415 0.55 -35.53 -19.45
N CYS A 416 0.36 -35.17 -18.19
CA CYS A 416 1.32 -34.32 -17.49
C CYS A 416 2.40 -35.19 -16.87
N ASP A 417 3.65 -34.96 -17.22
CA ASP A 417 4.80 -35.63 -16.61
C ASP A 417 5.17 -34.93 -15.29
N CYS A 418 4.87 -35.58 -14.20
CA CYS A 418 5.15 -35.08 -12.86
C CYS A 418 6.62 -35.10 -12.46
N SER A 419 7.47 -35.79 -13.23
CA SER A 419 8.90 -35.91 -12.90
C SER A 419 9.68 -34.58 -13.04
N GLN A 420 9.10 -33.61 -13.73
CA GLN A 420 9.71 -32.30 -13.98
C GLN A 420 9.30 -31.21 -12.98
N TYR A 421 8.41 -31.50 -12.04
CA TYR A 421 7.86 -30.54 -11.08
C TYR A 421 7.97 -31.10 -9.66
N PRO A 422 8.97 -30.68 -8.88
CA PRO A 422 9.03 -31.03 -7.47
C PRO A 422 7.84 -30.44 -6.71
N THR A 423 7.33 -31.17 -5.75
CA THR A 423 6.09 -30.94 -5.01
C THR A 423 6.04 -29.66 -4.15
N GLU A 424 7.06 -28.82 -4.18
CA GLU A 424 7.19 -27.63 -3.32
C GLU A 424 7.28 -26.31 -4.08
N THR A 425 7.10 -26.31 -5.41
CA THR A 425 7.12 -25.04 -6.17
C THR A 425 5.74 -24.75 -6.73
N PRO A 426 5.15 -23.56 -6.51
CA PRO A 426 3.90 -23.19 -7.15
C PRO A 426 4.05 -23.28 -8.66
N LEU A 427 3.15 -24.02 -9.29
CA LEU A 427 3.20 -24.30 -10.72
C LEU A 427 2.98 -23.08 -11.61
N PHE A 428 2.58 -21.97 -11.03
CA PHE A 428 2.40 -20.70 -11.72
C PHE A 428 2.85 -19.53 -10.86
N PRO A 429 3.74 -18.67 -11.35
CA PRO A 429 3.82 -17.30 -10.85
C PRO A 429 2.49 -16.58 -11.13
N PRO A 430 2.19 -15.49 -10.44
CA PRO A 430 0.98 -14.72 -10.67
C PRO A 430 0.79 -14.47 -12.16
N LEU A 431 -0.44 -14.57 -12.60
CA LEU A 431 -0.89 -14.63 -14.01
C LEU A 431 -0.29 -13.58 -14.96
N SER A 432 0.31 -12.51 -14.42
CA SER A 432 0.91 -11.42 -15.21
C SER A 432 2.18 -11.76 -15.98
N HIS A 433 2.84 -12.93 -15.77
CA HIS A 433 4.17 -13.15 -16.34
C HIS A 433 4.36 -14.40 -17.21
N ARG A 434 3.34 -15.19 -17.55
CA ARG A 434 3.57 -16.45 -18.25
C ARG A 434 2.85 -16.70 -19.59
N LEU A 435 2.12 -15.77 -20.12
CA LEU A 435 1.35 -16.02 -21.35
C LEU A 435 2.08 -15.70 -22.67
N TYR A 436 3.33 -15.30 -22.64
CA TYR A 436 4.05 -14.92 -23.85
C TYR A 436 5.35 -15.67 -24.07
N LYS A 437 5.24 -16.84 -24.66
CA LYS A 437 6.28 -17.39 -25.53
C LYS A 437 5.61 -18.09 -26.73
N GLY A 438 5.39 -17.34 -27.81
CA GLY A 438 5.25 -17.89 -29.14
C GLY A 438 3.88 -17.92 -29.82
N GLY A 439 2.88 -17.19 -29.32
CA GLY A 439 1.58 -17.10 -30.01
C GLY A 439 1.52 -15.90 -30.95
N LYS A 440 1.83 -16.09 -32.23
CA LYS A 440 1.36 -15.15 -33.27
C LYS A 440 -0.10 -15.36 -33.53
N CYS A 441 -0.89 -14.29 -33.68
CA CYS A 441 -2.26 -14.35 -34.17
C CYS A 441 -2.25 -15.05 -35.55
N VAL A 442 -2.87 -16.19 -35.64
CA VAL A 442 -3.03 -16.90 -36.92
C VAL A 442 -4.47 -16.71 -37.35
N GLN A 443 -4.68 -15.94 -38.44
CA GLN A 443 -5.97 -15.91 -39.10
C GLN A 443 -6.34 -17.36 -39.53
N ARG A 444 -7.40 -17.90 -38.98
CA ARG A 444 -8.06 -19.07 -39.58
C ARG A 444 -8.93 -18.56 -40.69
N ALA A 445 -8.64 -19.04 -41.89
CA ALA A 445 -9.48 -18.88 -43.05
C ALA A 445 -10.82 -19.65 -42.91
#